data_91c78f6a4a49a56dfd5ebc69e11b36ca
#
_entry.id   91c78f6a4a49a56dfd5ebc69e11b36ca
#
_cell.length_a   1.000
_cell.length_b   1.000
_cell.length_c   1.000
_cell.angle_alpha   90.00
_cell.angle_beta   90.00
_cell.angle_gamma   90.00
#
_symmetry.space_group_name_H-M   'P 1'
#
loop_
_entity.id
_entity.type
_entity.pdbx_description
1 polymer ?
#
loop_
_entity_poly.entity_id
_entity_poly.type
_entity_poly.pdbx_seq_one_letter_code
_entity_poly.pdbx_strand_id
1 'polypeptide(L)'
;MYQNSISDKKANSFTGIHIDPIQFRVAGMNDDKCKLNAYNRRDFYKISLITKGCSTLLYANRDIEINKPALVFTNPLIPYSWDAKDEETVYDGYFCVFSEDFLHSGSRMESLQDSTLFKADGNPVYLLEDEQVTYLKNIFIRMQTEMDSDYIYKYDLIRNFVNVIIHEAVKMQPALAYFNPTNAASRITNLFLTLLEKQFPVDSPQAPLKLKKAGDYADRLAVHVNHLNAAIQEITGKTTTSIINEAIVAEAKSLLAQTNWSVAEIAFSLGFEYASYFNNFFKKHTGYTPMKIRNSILPA
;
A
#
# COMPACT_ATOMS: atom_id res chain seq x y z
N MET A 1 15.54 32.13 -43.41
CA MET A 1 16.28 32.32 -42.14
C MET A 1 15.31 32.56 -41.03
N TYR A 2 14.94 31.55 -40.29
CA TYR A 2 14.39 31.69 -38.94
C TYR A 2 14.76 30.41 -38.18
N GLN A 3 15.72 30.57 -37.31
CA GLN A 3 16.08 29.58 -36.31
C GLN A 3 15.00 29.58 -35.23
N ASN A 4 14.39 28.44 -34.98
CA ASN A 4 13.61 28.24 -33.77
C ASN A 4 14.40 27.29 -32.85
N SER A 5 14.94 27.87 -31.83
CA SER A 5 15.52 27.23 -30.67
C SER A 5 14.46 26.48 -29.92
N ILE A 6 14.59 25.15 -29.88
CA ILE A 6 13.84 24.30 -28.94
C ILE A 6 14.57 24.38 -27.62
N SER A 7 14.02 25.10 -26.67
CA SER A 7 14.51 25.17 -25.30
C SER A 7 14.15 23.91 -24.54
N ASP A 8 15.19 23.26 -24.06
CA ASP A 8 15.14 22.24 -23.00
C ASP A 8 14.25 22.66 -21.83
N LYS A 9 13.13 22.01 -21.68
CA LYS A 9 12.43 21.94 -20.39
C LYS A 9 12.73 20.60 -19.73
N LYS A 10 13.85 20.52 -19.01
CA LYS A 10 14.02 19.58 -17.92
C LYS A 10 12.95 19.87 -16.89
N ALA A 11 11.93 19.04 -16.85
CA ALA A 11 10.94 19.07 -15.81
C ALA A 11 11.52 18.44 -14.54
N ASN A 12 12.08 19.25 -13.68
CA ASN A 12 12.12 19.00 -12.25
C ASN A 12 10.70 19.10 -11.74
N SER A 13 10.13 18.03 -11.20
CA SER A 13 9.13 18.19 -10.13
C SER A 13 8.66 16.85 -9.59
N PHE A 14 9.26 16.42 -8.51
CA PHE A 14 8.57 15.58 -7.52
C PHE A 14 8.04 16.48 -6.39
N THR A 15 7.20 17.44 -6.73
CA THR A 15 6.44 18.26 -5.76
C THR A 15 5.06 18.58 -6.32
N GLY A 16 4.35 17.58 -6.77
CA GLY A 16 2.94 17.67 -7.07
C GLY A 16 2.29 16.39 -6.58
N ILE A 17 1.32 16.50 -5.69
CA ILE A 17 0.38 15.42 -5.44
C ILE A 17 -0.43 15.32 -6.75
N HIS A 18 0.12 14.62 -7.73
CA HIS A 18 -0.69 14.02 -8.77
C HIS A 18 -1.42 12.88 -8.04
N ILE A 19 -2.63 13.14 -7.63
CA ILE A 19 -3.62 12.11 -7.44
C ILE A 19 -3.93 11.67 -8.86
N ASP A 20 -3.04 10.87 -9.41
CA ASP A 20 -3.26 10.20 -10.67
C ASP A 20 -4.40 9.22 -10.41
N PRO A 21 -5.52 9.27 -11.15
CA PRO A 21 -6.57 8.27 -11.06
C PRO A 21 -6.10 6.88 -11.49
N ILE A 22 -4.84 6.71 -11.84
CA ILE A 22 -4.24 5.42 -12.20
C ILE A 22 -4.09 4.60 -10.92
N GLN A 23 -5.12 3.83 -10.70
CA GLN A 23 -5.20 2.86 -9.63
C GLN A 23 -4.26 1.66 -9.82
N PHE A 24 -3.50 1.62 -10.93
CA PHE A 24 -2.61 0.51 -11.28
C PHE A 24 -1.37 0.96 -12.06
N ARG A 25 -0.21 0.37 -11.74
CA ARG A 25 1.04 0.49 -12.52
C ARG A 25 1.79 -0.84 -12.49
N VAL A 26 2.44 -1.21 -13.60
CA VAL A 26 3.35 -2.35 -13.70
C VAL A 26 4.65 -1.91 -14.38
N ALA A 27 5.80 -2.40 -13.89
CA ALA A 27 7.12 -2.09 -14.46
C ALA A 27 8.13 -3.21 -14.18
N GLY A 28 9.22 -3.23 -14.94
CA GLY A 28 10.43 -4.00 -14.61
C GLY A 28 11.19 -3.35 -13.46
N MET A 29 11.91 -4.11 -12.66
CA MET A 29 12.71 -3.57 -11.55
C MET A 29 13.88 -2.71 -12.04
N ASN A 30 14.38 -2.97 -13.25
CA ASN A 30 15.47 -2.21 -13.84
C ASN A 30 15.01 -0.89 -14.48
N ASP A 31 13.72 -0.73 -14.77
CA ASP A 31 13.15 0.47 -15.41
C ASP A 31 13.01 1.62 -14.41
N ASP A 32 12.79 1.30 -13.13
CA ASP A 32 12.79 2.26 -12.03
C ASP A 32 14.08 2.06 -11.22
N LYS A 33 14.97 3.03 -11.26
CA LYS A 33 16.12 3.07 -10.34
C LYS A 33 15.58 3.18 -8.91
N CYS A 34 15.18 2.05 -8.36
CA CYS A 34 14.76 1.93 -6.96
C CYS A 34 15.97 2.04 -6.03
N LYS A 35 16.55 3.24 -5.91
CA LYS A 35 17.37 3.57 -4.74
C LYS A 35 16.44 3.83 -3.57
N LEU A 36 16.04 2.77 -2.89
CA LEU A 36 15.16 2.84 -1.74
C LEU A 36 15.95 2.59 -0.45
N ASN A 37 16.71 3.60 -0.03
CA ASN A 37 17.41 3.58 1.26
C ASN A 37 16.59 4.18 2.41
N ALA A 38 15.26 4.19 2.34
CA ALA A 38 14.42 4.71 3.41
C ALA A 38 13.16 3.87 3.57
N TYR A 39 12.72 3.67 4.81
CA TYR A 39 11.39 3.15 5.11
C TYR A 39 10.36 4.03 4.42
N ASN A 40 9.80 3.52 3.33
CA ASN A 40 8.75 4.21 2.58
C ASN A 40 7.43 3.50 2.80
N ARG A 41 6.51 4.18 3.44
CA ARG A 41 5.10 3.84 3.38
C ARG A 41 4.55 4.35 2.05
N ARG A 42 3.87 3.50 1.32
CA ARG A 42 3.20 3.83 0.05
C ARG A 42 1.71 3.61 0.22
N ASP A 43 0.92 4.41 -0.46
CA ASP A 43 -0.55 4.30 -0.42
C ASP A 43 -1.10 3.17 -1.32
N PHE A 44 -0.26 2.17 -1.68
CA PHE A 44 -0.59 1.12 -2.62
C PHE A 44 -0.17 -0.25 -2.12
N TYR A 45 -0.97 -1.25 -2.44
CA TYR A 45 -0.54 -2.65 -2.43
C TYR A 45 0.50 -2.86 -3.51
N LYS A 46 1.50 -3.69 -3.25
CA LYS A 46 2.52 -4.02 -4.23
C LYS A 46 2.74 -5.52 -4.27
N ILE A 47 2.82 -6.07 -5.47
CA ILE A 47 3.29 -7.43 -5.73
C ILE A 47 4.59 -7.31 -6.50
N SER A 48 5.65 -7.93 -6.01
CA SER A 48 6.96 -7.97 -6.67
C SER A 48 7.31 -9.41 -7.01
N LEU A 49 7.69 -9.65 -8.26
CA LEU A 49 8.32 -10.88 -8.72
C LEU A 49 9.82 -10.64 -8.79
N ILE A 50 10.58 -11.25 -7.89
CA ILE A 50 12.05 -11.22 -7.89
C ILE A 50 12.51 -12.46 -8.64
N THR A 51 13.23 -12.28 -9.74
CA THR A 51 13.75 -13.39 -10.55
C THR A 51 15.23 -13.62 -10.33
N LYS A 52 15.98 -12.57 -9.95
CA LYS A 52 17.40 -12.62 -9.62
C LYS A 52 17.75 -11.60 -8.53
N GLY A 53 18.84 -11.87 -7.86
CA GLY A 53 19.41 -11.02 -6.81
C GLY A 53 19.23 -11.63 -5.43
N CYS A 54 20.04 -11.15 -4.50
CA CYS A 54 19.96 -11.49 -3.09
C CYS A 54 19.75 -10.20 -2.30
N SER A 55 18.65 -10.12 -1.57
CA SER A 55 18.29 -8.92 -0.82
C SER A 55 17.65 -9.30 0.51
N THR A 56 17.67 -8.38 1.44
CA THR A 56 16.91 -8.50 2.68
C THR A 56 15.70 -7.56 2.60
N LEU A 57 14.52 -8.11 2.71
CA LEU A 57 13.30 -7.34 2.90
C LEU A 57 13.16 -7.03 4.40
N LEU A 58 13.28 -5.77 4.74
CA LEU A 58 12.93 -5.27 6.07
C LEU A 58 11.42 -4.98 6.05
N TYR A 59 10.62 -5.87 6.63
CA TYR A 59 9.16 -5.79 6.64
C TYR A 59 8.63 -5.68 8.07
N ALA A 60 8.11 -4.53 8.42
CA ALA A 60 7.85 -4.17 9.81
C ALA A 60 9.15 -4.27 10.65
N ASN A 61 9.26 -5.28 11.50
CA ASN A 61 10.46 -5.59 12.31
C ASN A 61 11.11 -6.92 11.93
N ARG A 62 10.81 -7.44 10.75
CA ARG A 62 11.33 -8.73 10.28
C ARG A 62 12.31 -8.53 9.16
N ASP A 63 13.48 -9.14 9.30
CA ASP A 63 14.48 -9.21 8.27
C ASP A 63 14.29 -10.53 7.52
N ILE A 64 13.79 -10.45 6.30
CA ILE A 64 13.51 -11.62 5.48
C ILE A 64 14.53 -11.68 4.36
N GLU A 65 15.42 -12.65 4.43
CA GLU A 65 16.41 -12.87 3.40
C GLU A 65 15.77 -13.55 2.18
N ILE A 66 15.96 -12.92 1.01
CA ILE A 66 15.49 -13.43 -0.27
C ILE A 66 16.72 -13.77 -1.12
N ASN A 67 17.04 -15.06 -1.17
CA ASN A 67 18.19 -15.62 -1.87
C ASN A 67 17.80 -16.55 -3.03
N LYS A 68 16.50 -16.68 -3.30
CA LYS A 68 15.89 -17.44 -4.40
C LYS A 68 14.81 -16.60 -5.06
N PRO A 69 14.38 -16.95 -6.29
CA PRO A 69 13.22 -16.31 -6.89
C PRO A 69 12.02 -16.32 -5.97
N ALA A 70 11.29 -15.21 -5.90
CA ALA A 70 10.18 -15.06 -4.95
C ALA A 70 9.10 -14.10 -5.47
N LEU A 71 7.85 -14.35 -5.05
CA LEU A 71 6.80 -13.33 -5.00
C LEU A 71 6.82 -12.66 -3.63
N VAL A 72 6.70 -11.34 -3.64
CA VAL A 72 6.65 -10.51 -2.43
C VAL A 72 5.43 -9.63 -2.45
N PHE A 73 4.64 -9.70 -1.38
CA PHE A 73 3.42 -8.94 -1.19
C PHE A 73 3.62 -7.90 -0.11
N THR A 74 3.35 -6.63 -0.41
CA THR A 74 3.47 -5.56 0.59
C THR A 74 2.19 -4.76 0.68
N ASN A 75 1.81 -4.49 1.93
CA ASN A 75 0.61 -3.76 2.33
C ASN A 75 0.95 -2.28 2.53
N PRO A 76 0.10 -1.32 2.11
CA PRO A 76 0.33 0.11 2.30
C PRO A 76 0.46 0.54 3.78
N LEU A 77 -0.11 -0.19 4.71
CA LEU A 77 -0.08 0.14 6.14
C LEU A 77 1.22 -0.29 6.84
N ILE A 78 1.98 -1.22 6.24
CA ILE A 78 3.18 -1.77 6.84
C ILE A 78 4.42 -1.12 6.21
N PRO A 79 5.27 -0.45 7.00
CA PRO A 79 6.52 0.08 6.49
C PRO A 79 7.46 -1.06 6.07
N TYR A 80 8.07 -0.91 4.92
CA TYR A 80 9.08 -1.83 4.44
C TYR A 80 10.21 -1.10 3.71
N SER A 81 11.39 -1.70 3.74
CA SER A 81 12.53 -1.29 2.92
C SER A 81 13.29 -2.50 2.40
N TRP A 82 14.15 -2.25 1.43
CA TRP A 82 15.02 -3.26 0.86
C TRP A 82 16.46 -2.91 1.23
N ASP A 83 17.18 -3.89 1.77
CA ASP A 83 18.60 -3.79 2.00
C ASP A 83 19.32 -4.67 0.96
N ALA A 84 20.05 -4.01 0.06
CA ALA A 84 20.86 -4.68 -0.93
C ALA A 84 22.16 -5.16 -0.27
N LYS A 85 22.45 -6.45 -0.32
CA LYS A 85 23.68 -7.00 0.27
C LYS A 85 24.95 -6.45 -0.38
N ASP A 86 24.88 -6.08 -1.68
CA ASP A 86 25.98 -5.50 -2.43
C ASP A 86 25.47 -4.48 -3.46
N GLU A 87 26.19 -3.38 -3.64
CA GLU A 87 25.88 -2.37 -4.67
C GLU A 87 26.01 -2.92 -6.11
N GLU A 88 26.76 -4.00 -6.29
CA GLU A 88 26.97 -4.67 -7.58
C GLU A 88 25.92 -5.75 -7.91
N THR A 89 25.03 -6.09 -6.97
CA THR A 89 24.02 -7.11 -7.18
C THR A 89 23.00 -6.65 -8.23
N VAL A 90 22.95 -7.36 -9.36
CA VAL A 90 21.94 -7.13 -10.39
C VAL A 90 20.62 -7.71 -9.94
N TYR A 91 19.68 -6.82 -9.66
CA TYR A 91 18.29 -7.18 -9.39
C TYR A 91 17.54 -7.30 -10.70
N ASP A 92 16.81 -8.39 -10.88
CA ASP A 92 15.92 -8.58 -12.03
C ASP A 92 14.55 -9.02 -11.54
N GLY A 93 13.52 -8.58 -12.25
CA GLY A 93 12.15 -8.91 -11.92
C GLY A 93 11.16 -7.86 -12.35
N TYR A 94 9.97 -8.00 -11.83
CA TYR A 94 8.83 -7.15 -12.16
C TYR A 94 8.09 -6.76 -10.88
N PHE A 95 7.34 -5.67 -10.94
CA PHE A 95 6.40 -5.35 -9.89
C PHE A 95 5.14 -4.71 -10.45
N CYS A 96 4.05 -4.85 -9.74
CA CYS A 96 2.88 -4.02 -9.92
C CYS A 96 2.46 -3.39 -8.60
N VAL A 97 1.91 -2.18 -8.69
CA VAL A 97 1.29 -1.45 -7.58
C VAL A 97 -0.15 -1.12 -7.94
N PHE A 98 -1.05 -1.21 -6.97
CA PHE A 98 -2.47 -0.95 -7.19
C PHE A 98 -3.15 -0.49 -5.90
N SER A 99 -4.23 0.26 -6.06
CA SER A 99 -5.12 0.62 -4.96
C SER A 99 -6.09 -0.53 -4.67
N GLU A 100 -6.67 -0.54 -3.48
CA GLU A 100 -7.71 -1.50 -3.12
C GLU A 100 -8.91 -1.42 -4.07
N ASP A 101 -9.33 -0.20 -4.40
CA ASP A 101 -10.42 0.07 -5.34
C ASP A 101 -10.21 -0.51 -6.73
N PHE A 102 -8.96 -0.57 -7.19
CA PHE A 102 -8.63 -1.20 -8.46
C PHE A 102 -9.10 -2.65 -8.51
N LEU A 103 -8.93 -3.42 -7.45
CA LEU A 103 -9.34 -4.83 -7.42
C LEU A 103 -10.83 -5.00 -7.14
N HIS A 104 -11.45 -4.14 -6.35
CA HIS A 104 -12.87 -4.26 -5.98
C HIS A 104 -13.85 -3.92 -7.09
N SER A 105 -13.43 -3.24 -8.16
CA SER A 105 -14.30 -2.81 -9.26
C SER A 105 -14.86 -3.97 -10.10
N GLY A 106 -15.49 -4.97 -9.50
CA GLY A 106 -16.19 -6.03 -10.23
C GLY A 106 -16.09 -7.45 -9.69
N SER A 107 -15.47 -7.69 -8.55
CA SER A 107 -15.31 -9.04 -8.02
C SER A 107 -15.86 -9.18 -6.61
N ARG A 108 -16.50 -10.34 -6.32
CA ARG A 108 -16.88 -10.79 -4.97
C ARG A 108 -15.68 -11.39 -4.21
N MET A 109 -14.47 -10.90 -4.44
CA MET A 109 -13.35 -11.35 -3.62
C MET A 109 -13.47 -10.73 -2.23
N GLU A 110 -13.12 -11.52 -1.21
CA GLU A 110 -12.86 -11.03 0.13
C GLU A 110 -11.90 -9.83 0.04
N SER A 111 -12.08 -8.85 0.92
CA SER A 111 -11.19 -7.68 1.00
C SER A 111 -9.73 -8.13 0.97
N LEU A 112 -8.88 -7.40 0.26
CA LEU A 112 -7.42 -7.64 0.29
C LEU A 112 -6.88 -7.65 1.71
N GLN A 113 -7.53 -6.89 2.59
CA GLN A 113 -7.22 -6.85 4.02
C GLN A 113 -7.46 -8.19 4.71
N ASP A 114 -8.39 -9.00 4.23
CA ASP A 114 -8.66 -10.34 4.74
C ASP A 114 -7.78 -11.41 4.11
N SER A 115 -7.11 -11.08 3.00
CA SER A 115 -6.19 -12.00 2.33
C SER A 115 -4.96 -12.26 3.19
N THR A 116 -4.62 -13.52 3.39
CA THR A 116 -3.41 -13.95 4.12
C THR A 116 -2.11 -13.41 3.53
N LEU A 117 -2.13 -13.00 2.25
CA LEU A 117 -0.97 -12.45 1.53
C LEU A 117 -0.62 -11.03 1.98
N PHE A 118 -1.63 -10.24 2.36
CA PHE A 118 -1.47 -8.83 2.70
C PHE A 118 -1.70 -8.53 4.18
N LYS A 119 -2.09 -9.52 4.99
CA LYS A 119 -2.24 -9.32 6.43
C LYS A 119 -0.92 -8.94 7.10
N ALA A 120 -1.02 -8.07 8.11
CA ALA A 120 0.14 -7.61 8.88
C ALA A 120 0.91 -8.76 9.55
N ASP A 121 0.21 -9.81 9.97
CA ASP A 121 0.76 -11.02 10.57
C ASP A 121 1.02 -12.13 9.54
N GLY A 122 0.69 -11.90 8.25
CA GLY A 122 0.90 -12.84 7.17
C GLY A 122 2.36 -13.01 6.75
N ASN A 123 2.61 -13.95 5.85
CA ASN A 123 3.91 -14.09 5.19
C ASN A 123 3.96 -13.25 3.92
N PRO A 124 4.82 -12.23 3.82
CA PRO A 124 4.92 -11.43 2.63
C PRO A 124 5.74 -12.09 1.50
N VAL A 125 6.44 -13.20 1.74
CA VAL A 125 7.40 -13.79 0.79
C VAL A 125 7.05 -15.25 0.47
N TYR A 126 6.96 -15.57 -0.81
CA TYR A 126 6.69 -16.90 -1.36
C TYR A 126 7.81 -17.28 -2.32
N LEU A 127 8.61 -18.27 -1.96
CA LEU A 127 9.70 -18.77 -2.80
C LEU A 127 9.13 -19.52 -4.00
N LEU A 128 9.78 -19.37 -5.17
CA LEU A 128 9.31 -19.89 -6.44
C LEU A 128 10.27 -20.92 -7.00
N GLU A 129 9.71 -21.94 -7.64
CA GLU A 129 10.43 -22.86 -8.53
C GLU A 129 10.50 -22.27 -9.95
N ASP A 130 11.43 -22.75 -10.77
CA ASP A 130 11.72 -22.21 -12.10
C ASP A 130 10.51 -22.16 -13.05
N GLU A 131 9.62 -23.15 -12.97
CA GLU A 131 8.38 -23.19 -13.75
C GLU A 131 7.43 -22.06 -13.33
N GLN A 132 7.30 -21.84 -12.03
CA GLN A 132 6.46 -20.77 -11.46
C GLN A 132 7.03 -19.39 -11.83
N VAL A 133 8.36 -19.22 -11.79
CA VAL A 133 9.02 -17.98 -12.22
C VAL A 133 8.68 -17.68 -13.67
N THR A 134 8.81 -18.67 -14.57
CA THR A 134 8.52 -18.51 -15.98
C THR A 134 7.07 -18.14 -16.22
N TYR A 135 6.15 -18.82 -15.58
CA TYR A 135 4.71 -18.57 -15.68
C TYR A 135 4.34 -17.16 -15.20
N LEU A 136 4.77 -16.79 -14.01
CA LEU A 136 4.46 -15.49 -13.41
C LEU A 136 5.11 -14.33 -14.19
N LYS A 137 6.35 -14.51 -14.66
CA LYS A 137 7.03 -13.54 -15.53
C LYS A 137 6.20 -13.24 -16.77
N ASN A 138 5.65 -14.26 -17.43
CA ASN A 138 4.80 -14.09 -18.60
C ASN A 138 3.54 -13.28 -18.27
N ILE A 139 2.94 -13.46 -17.10
CA ILE A 139 1.80 -12.66 -16.64
C ILE A 139 2.19 -11.18 -16.50
N PHE A 140 3.33 -10.88 -15.86
CA PHE A 140 3.80 -9.49 -15.72
C PHE A 140 4.08 -8.84 -17.09
N ILE A 141 4.71 -9.56 -18.01
CA ILE A 141 4.95 -9.07 -19.37
C ILE A 141 3.62 -8.79 -20.09
N ARG A 142 2.62 -9.67 -19.95
CA ARG A 142 1.28 -9.44 -20.52
C ARG A 142 0.63 -8.20 -19.90
N MET A 143 0.70 -8.00 -18.60
CA MET A 143 0.18 -6.78 -17.97
C MET A 143 0.85 -5.52 -18.55
N GLN A 144 2.17 -5.52 -18.75
CA GLN A 144 2.88 -4.39 -19.40
C GLN A 144 2.36 -4.15 -20.82
N THR A 145 2.25 -5.22 -21.63
CA THR A 145 1.73 -5.11 -23.00
C THR A 145 0.30 -4.54 -23.03
N GLU A 146 -0.56 -4.98 -22.11
CA GLU A 146 -1.93 -4.49 -22.06
C GLU A 146 -2.03 -3.03 -21.57
N MET A 147 -1.11 -2.57 -20.73
CA MET A 147 -1.08 -1.15 -20.33
C MET A 147 -0.89 -0.23 -21.54
N ASP A 148 -0.07 -0.64 -22.51
CA ASP A 148 0.24 0.12 -23.72
C ASP A 148 -0.79 -0.11 -24.84
N SER A 149 -1.80 -0.99 -24.63
CA SER A 149 -2.82 -1.31 -25.64
C SER A 149 -3.95 -0.29 -25.66
N ASP A 150 -4.63 -0.18 -26.80
CA ASP A 150 -5.88 0.61 -26.97
C ASP A 150 -7.15 -0.17 -26.59
N TYR A 151 -7.01 -1.36 -25.98
CA TYR A 151 -8.16 -2.18 -25.60
C TYR A 151 -8.99 -1.50 -24.51
N ILE A 152 -10.27 -1.28 -24.79
CA ILE A 152 -11.16 -0.50 -23.92
C ILE A 152 -11.39 -1.15 -22.54
N TYR A 153 -11.27 -2.49 -22.44
CA TYR A 153 -11.41 -3.25 -21.19
C TYR A 153 -10.05 -3.69 -20.63
N LYS A 154 -8.96 -3.03 -20.99
CA LYS A 154 -7.61 -3.43 -20.56
C LYS A 154 -7.46 -3.49 -19.04
N TYR A 155 -8.08 -2.58 -18.30
CA TYR A 155 -8.00 -2.60 -16.84
C TYR A 155 -8.76 -3.79 -16.22
N ASP A 156 -9.84 -4.25 -16.84
CA ASP A 156 -10.56 -5.47 -16.41
C ASP A 156 -9.68 -6.71 -16.65
N LEU A 157 -9.01 -6.77 -17.80
CA LEU A 157 -8.08 -7.85 -18.12
C LEU A 157 -6.86 -7.85 -17.17
N ILE A 158 -6.28 -6.68 -16.92
CA ILE A 158 -5.14 -6.54 -15.98
C ILE A 158 -5.56 -6.96 -14.57
N ARG A 159 -6.74 -6.59 -14.12
CA ARG A 159 -7.30 -7.01 -12.81
C ARG A 159 -7.40 -8.54 -12.71
N ASN A 160 -7.81 -9.20 -13.80
CA ASN A 160 -7.83 -10.66 -13.85
C ASN A 160 -6.42 -11.26 -13.75
N PHE A 161 -5.40 -10.67 -14.37
CA PHE A 161 -4.02 -11.10 -14.22
C PHE A 161 -3.52 -10.94 -12.79
N VAL A 162 -3.81 -9.83 -12.12
CA VAL A 162 -3.47 -9.64 -10.70
C VAL A 162 -4.16 -10.71 -9.84
N ASN A 163 -5.44 -10.99 -10.08
CA ASN A 163 -6.17 -12.04 -9.38
C ASN A 163 -5.54 -13.43 -9.61
N VAL A 164 -5.08 -13.72 -10.82
CA VAL A 164 -4.35 -14.98 -11.10
C VAL A 164 -3.09 -15.07 -10.25
N ILE A 165 -2.27 -14.01 -10.17
CA ILE A 165 -1.06 -13.99 -9.33
C ILE A 165 -1.43 -14.24 -7.85
N ILE A 166 -2.47 -13.58 -7.35
CA ILE A 166 -2.96 -13.75 -5.98
C ILE A 166 -3.35 -15.21 -5.73
N HIS A 167 -4.15 -15.81 -6.62
CA HIS A 167 -4.56 -17.20 -6.48
C HIS A 167 -3.40 -18.18 -6.57
N GLU A 168 -2.43 -17.95 -7.43
CA GLU A 168 -1.22 -18.77 -7.49
C GLU A 168 -0.45 -18.71 -6.17
N ALA A 169 -0.29 -17.50 -5.59
CA ALA A 169 0.37 -17.35 -4.30
C ALA A 169 -0.40 -18.04 -3.16
N VAL A 170 -1.73 -17.94 -3.14
CA VAL A 170 -2.56 -18.62 -2.12
C VAL A 170 -2.42 -20.14 -2.19
N LYS A 171 -2.20 -20.73 -3.36
CA LYS A 171 -1.93 -22.17 -3.52
C LYS A 171 -0.55 -22.58 -2.98
N MET A 172 0.39 -21.65 -2.92
CA MET A 172 1.74 -21.92 -2.44
C MET A 172 1.72 -22.01 -0.91
N GLN A 173 2.52 -22.90 -0.36
CA GLN A 173 2.75 -22.88 1.09
C GLN A 173 3.73 -21.75 1.42
N PRO A 174 3.42 -20.91 2.42
CA PRO A 174 4.36 -19.87 2.83
C PRO A 174 5.66 -20.52 3.31
N ALA A 175 6.77 -19.81 3.11
CA ALA A 175 8.08 -20.23 3.64
C ALA A 175 8.03 -20.22 5.17
N LEU A 176 7.80 -21.35 5.79
CA LEU A 176 7.58 -21.50 7.24
C LEU A 176 8.79 -21.09 8.11
N ALA A 177 9.97 -20.89 7.50
CA ALA A 177 11.22 -20.68 8.24
C ALA A 177 11.33 -19.35 9.00
N TYR A 178 10.41 -18.39 8.79
CA TYR A 178 10.57 -17.01 9.25
C TYR A 178 9.45 -16.54 10.21
N PHE A 179 8.58 -17.43 10.64
CA PHE A 179 7.40 -17.08 11.42
C PHE A 179 7.48 -17.44 12.90
N ASN A 180 8.41 -16.85 13.62
CA ASN A 180 8.20 -16.68 15.04
C ASN A 180 8.18 -15.17 15.32
N PRO A 181 7.04 -14.58 15.70
CA PRO A 181 7.04 -13.26 16.32
C PRO A 181 7.88 -13.39 17.60
N THR A 182 9.15 -13.02 17.48
CA THR A 182 10.17 -13.29 18.51
C THR A 182 9.98 -12.44 19.76
N ASN A 183 9.07 -11.42 19.72
CA ASN A 183 8.81 -10.61 20.90
C ASN A 183 7.35 -10.17 21.06
N ALA A 184 6.99 -9.75 22.26
CA ALA A 184 5.65 -9.27 22.60
C ALA A 184 5.27 -7.98 21.83
N ALA A 185 6.25 -7.13 21.50
CA ALA A 185 6.03 -5.89 20.76
C ALA A 185 5.49 -6.16 19.36
N SER A 186 6.06 -7.15 18.64
CA SER A 186 5.57 -7.56 17.32
C SER A 186 4.11 -8.03 17.36
N ARG A 187 3.76 -8.85 18.35
CA ARG A 187 2.39 -9.35 18.51
C ARG A 187 1.39 -8.22 18.77
N ILE A 188 1.74 -7.30 19.66
CA ILE A 188 0.89 -6.15 19.99
C ILE A 188 0.72 -5.24 18.77
N THR A 189 1.81 -4.97 18.04
CA THR A 189 1.78 -4.15 16.83
C THR A 189 0.93 -4.78 15.73
N ASN A 190 1.06 -6.08 15.49
CA ASN A 190 0.24 -6.78 14.50
C ASN A 190 -1.25 -6.74 14.86
N LEU A 191 -1.59 -6.98 16.13
CA LEU A 191 -2.98 -6.89 16.60
C LEU A 191 -3.55 -5.47 16.44
N PHE A 192 -2.73 -4.44 16.73
CA PHE A 192 -3.11 -3.05 16.50
C PHE A 192 -3.38 -2.77 15.02
N LEU A 193 -2.45 -3.17 14.13
CA LEU A 193 -2.60 -2.95 12.69
C LEU A 193 -3.86 -3.67 12.16
N THR A 194 -4.09 -4.91 12.57
CA THR A 194 -5.31 -5.66 12.21
C THR A 194 -6.59 -4.95 12.67
N LEU A 195 -6.60 -4.40 13.90
CA LEU A 195 -7.76 -3.62 14.38
C LEU A 195 -7.94 -2.30 13.64
N LEU A 196 -6.85 -1.64 13.26
CA LEU A 196 -6.88 -0.42 12.47
C LEU A 196 -7.45 -0.69 11.08
N GLU A 197 -6.96 -1.72 10.41
CA GLU A 197 -7.42 -2.15 9.09
C GLU A 197 -8.92 -2.46 9.07
N LYS A 198 -9.41 -3.18 10.08
CA LYS A 198 -10.83 -3.57 10.18
C LYS A 198 -11.82 -2.40 10.35
N GLN A 199 -11.34 -1.18 10.53
CA GLN A 199 -12.20 -0.01 10.57
C GLN A 199 -12.47 0.60 9.20
N PHE A 200 -11.76 0.15 8.17
CA PHE A 200 -11.82 0.66 6.81
C PHE A 200 -12.18 -0.46 5.82
N PRO A 201 -12.83 -0.15 4.69
CA PRO A 201 -13.37 1.17 4.32
C PRO A 201 -14.56 1.58 5.20
N VAL A 202 -14.87 2.88 5.20
CA VAL A 202 -16.07 3.41 5.87
C VAL A 202 -17.24 3.36 4.90
N ASP A 203 -18.18 2.46 5.17
CA ASP A 203 -19.28 2.13 4.24
C ASP A 203 -20.50 3.06 4.37
N SER A 204 -20.59 3.84 5.43
CA SER A 204 -21.78 4.66 5.70
C SER A 204 -21.42 5.97 6.40
N PRO A 205 -21.98 7.11 5.94
CA PRO A 205 -21.77 8.39 6.61
C PRO A 205 -22.40 8.44 8.02
N GLN A 206 -23.30 7.52 8.35
CA GLN A 206 -23.96 7.43 9.67
C GLN A 206 -23.21 6.54 10.66
N ALA A 207 -22.20 5.79 10.22
CA ALA A 207 -21.42 4.87 11.06
C ALA A 207 -20.01 5.44 11.32
N PRO A 208 -19.82 6.28 12.34
CA PRO A 208 -18.51 6.88 12.60
C PRO A 208 -17.49 5.84 13.07
N LEU A 209 -16.21 6.09 12.76
CA LEU A 209 -15.09 5.31 13.27
C LEU A 209 -15.15 5.18 14.78
N LYS A 210 -15.01 3.97 15.29
CA LYS A 210 -15.11 3.64 16.71
C LYS A 210 -13.80 3.89 17.46
N LEU A 211 -12.67 3.52 16.85
CA LEU A 211 -11.34 3.63 17.45
C LEU A 211 -10.56 4.76 16.76
N LYS A 212 -10.26 5.83 17.48
CA LYS A 212 -9.66 7.06 16.92
C LYS A 212 -8.35 7.47 17.57
N LYS A 213 -8.08 6.98 18.77
CA LYS A 213 -6.92 7.35 19.57
C LYS A 213 -6.18 6.11 20.05
N ALA A 214 -4.88 6.24 20.31
CA ALA A 214 -4.07 5.14 20.84
C ALA A 214 -4.70 4.46 22.07
N GLY A 215 -5.38 5.22 22.94
CA GLY A 215 -6.09 4.67 24.09
C GLY A 215 -7.20 3.71 23.70
N ASP A 216 -8.01 4.05 22.68
CA ASP A 216 -9.13 3.22 22.22
C ASP A 216 -8.65 1.82 21.77
N TYR A 217 -7.49 1.79 21.07
CA TYR A 217 -6.86 0.53 20.64
C TYR A 217 -6.25 -0.21 21.82
N ALA A 218 -5.60 0.49 22.75
CA ALA A 218 -5.01 -0.10 23.94
C ALA A 218 -6.07 -0.80 24.78
N ASP A 219 -7.21 -0.13 25.02
CA ASP A 219 -8.35 -0.69 25.75
C ASP A 219 -8.92 -1.92 25.04
N ARG A 220 -9.05 -1.85 23.70
CA ARG A 220 -9.56 -2.98 22.90
C ARG A 220 -8.62 -4.18 22.90
N LEU A 221 -7.32 -3.94 22.99
CA LEU A 221 -6.28 -4.98 23.04
C LEU A 221 -5.99 -5.45 24.48
N ALA A 222 -6.62 -4.86 25.48
CA ALA A 222 -6.38 -5.13 26.91
C ALA A 222 -4.91 -4.94 27.30
N VAL A 223 -4.27 -3.88 26.77
CA VAL A 223 -2.88 -3.49 27.11
C VAL A 223 -2.84 -2.05 27.61
N HIS A 224 -1.82 -1.70 28.36
CA HIS A 224 -1.61 -0.30 28.74
C HIS A 224 -1.17 0.53 27.53
N VAL A 225 -1.70 1.76 27.36
CA VAL A 225 -1.42 2.62 26.19
C VAL A 225 0.08 2.91 26.01
N ASN A 226 0.85 3.04 27.07
CA ASN A 226 2.30 3.23 26.98
C ASN A 226 2.99 1.98 26.40
N HIS A 227 2.50 0.79 26.74
CA HIS A 227 3.04 -0.46 26.21
C HIS A 227 2.72 -0.60 24.71
N LEU A 228 1.48 -0.26 24.30
CA LEU A 228 1.09 -0.19 22.90
C LEU A 228 2.00 0.80 22.12
N ASN A 229 2.16 2.03 22.64
CA ASN A 229 2.99 3.06 22.00
C ASN A 229 4.46 2.63 21.87
N ALA A 230 5.03 2.03 22.92
CA ALA A 230 6.39 1.52 22.90
C ALA A 230 6.57 0.40 21.87
N ALA A 231 5.66 -0.57 21.85
CA ALA A 231 5.67 -1.68 20.90
C ALA A 231 5.59 -1.18 19.44
N ILE A 232 4.66 -0.27 19.15
CA ILE A 232 4.49 0.29 17.80
C ILE A 232 5.72 1.11 17.40
N GLN A 233 6.26 1.93 18.31
CA GLN A 233 7.46 2.74 18.03
C GLN A 233 8.68 1.85 17.77
N GLU A 234 8.86 0.78 18.56
CA GLU A 234 9.93 -0.19 18.38
C GLU A 234 9.88 -0.86 17.00
N ILE A 235 8.67 -1.28 16.61
CA ILE A 235 8.47 -2.10 15.41
C ILE A 235 8.39 -1.25 14.13
N THR A 236 7.74 -0.09 14.19
CA THR A 236 7.42 0.71 12.99
C THR A 236 8.25 1.98 12.85
N GLY A 237 8.98 2.36 13.88
CA GLY A 237 9.66 3.65 13.94
C GLY A 237 8.71 4.86 13.99
N LYS A 238 7.38 4.63 14.04
CA LYS A 238 6.35 5.68 14.03
C LYS A 238 5.56 5.68 15.34
N THR A 239 4.96 6.82 15.65
CA THR A 239 4.01 6.89 16.76
C THR A 239 2.68 6.26 16.37
N THR A 240 1.97 5.64 17.33
CA THR A 240 0.61 5.12 17.14
C THR A 240 -0.32 6.15 16.51
N THR A 241 -0.26 7.39 17.01
CA THR A 241 -1.07 8.50 16.50
C THR A 241 -0.75 8.84 15.04
N SER A 242 0.52 8.77 14.63
CA SER A 242 0.89 9.00 13.21
C SER A 242 0.26 7.96 12.30
N ILE A 243 0.31 6.67 12.69
CA ILE A 243 -0.25 5.58 11.88
C ILE A 243 -1.78 5.72 11.77
N ILE A 244 -2.46 6.02 12.88
CA ILE A 244 -3.92 6.25 12.86
C ILE A 244 -4.27 7.43 11.96
N ASN A 245 -3.57 8.56 12.10
CA ASN A 245 -3.82 9.75 11.29
C ASN A 245 -3.60 9.51 9.81
N GLU A 246 -2.57 8.77 9.45
CA GLU A 246 -2.28 8.40 8.07
C GLU A 246 -3.41 7.55 7.47
N ALA A 247 -3.93 6.58 8.22
CA ALA A 247 -5.06 5.75 7.78
C ALA A 247 -6.33 6.59 7.59
N ILE A 248 -6.64 7.50 8.54
CA ILE A 248 -7.79 8.42 8.43
C ILE A 248 -7.64 9.34 7.21
N VAL A 249 -6.44 9.85 6.93
CA VAL A 249 -6.19 10.71 5.76
C VAL A 249 -6.35 9.93 4.46
N ALA A 250 -5.87 8.69 4.39
CA ALA A 250 -6.03 7.83 3.22
C ALA A 250 -7.51 7.58 2.92
N GLU A 251 -8.27 7.20 3.95
CA GLU A 251 -9.73 7.00 3.83
C GLU A 251 -10.46 8.29 3.43
N ALA A 252 -10.11 9.42 4.05
CA ALA A 252 -10.68 10.70 3.69
C ALA A 252 -10.50 11.04 2.21
N LYS A 253 -9.31 10.77 1.65
CA LYS A 253 -9.04 10.96 0.22
C LYS A 253 -9.90 10.04 -0.65
N SER A 254 -10.04 8.78 -0.26
CA SER A 254 -10.89 7.80 -0.94
C SER A 254 -12.34 8.26 -0.96
N LEU A 255 -12.90 8.61 0.20
CA LEU A 255 -14.28 9.10 0.32
C LEU A 255 -14.53 10.40 -0.50
N LEU A 256 -13.56 11.33 -0.49
CA LEU A 256 -13.65 12.56 -1.29
C LEU A 256 -13.67 12.28 -2.80
N ALA A 257 -12.96 11.24 -3.24
CA ALA A 257 -12.83 10.86 -4.65
C ALA A 257 -14.02 10.04 -5.14
N GLN A 258 -14.54 9.14 -4.31
CA GLN A 258 -15.44 8.08 -4.76
C GLN A 258 -16.89 8.26 -4.33
N THR A 259 -17.16 9.19 -3.41
CA THR A 259 -18.50 9.41 -2.90
C THR A 259 -18.99 10.82 -3.15
N ASN A 260 -20.33 10.96 -3.20
CA ASN A 260 -21.00 12.26 -3.23
C ASN A 260 -21.28 12.82 -1.82
N TRP A 261 -20.70 12.20 -0.77
CA TRP A 261 -20.90 12.66 0.60
C TRP A 261 -20.38 14.08 0.77
N SER A 262 -21.10 14.90 1.49
CA SER A 262 -20.63 16.22 1.86
C SER A 262 -19.36 16.13 2.74
N VAL A 263 -18.55 17.17 2.76
CA VAL A 263 -17.37 17.23 3.64
C VAL A 263 -17.76 17.07 5.12
N ALA A 264 -18.97 17.47 5.51
CA ALA A 264 -19.47 17.29 6.86
C ALA A 264 -19.82 15.81 7.16
N GLU A 265 -20.43 15.10 6.22
CA GLU A 265 -20.70 13.66 6.35
C GLU A 265 -19.41 12.86 6.42
N ILE A 266 -18.43 13.18 5.58
CA ILE A 266 -17.09 12.56 5.64
C ILE A 266 -16.42 12.85 6.99
N ALA A 267 -16.47 14.09 7.48
CA ALA A 267 -15.91 14.44 8.78
C ALA A 267 -16.55 13.60 9.89
N PHE A 268 -17.89 13.50 9.89
CA PHE A 268 -18.62 12.73 10.89
C PHE A 268 -18.29 11.22 10.80
N SER A 269 -18.28 10.64 9.60
CA SER A 269 -17.97 9.22 9.40
C SER A 269 -16.56 8.87 9.85
N LEU A 270 -15.59 9.79 9.68
CA LEU A 270 -14.22 9.66 10.18
C LEU A 270 -14.09 10.01 11.68
N GLY A 271 -15.22 10.24 12.36
CA GLY A 271 -15.29 10.44 13.79
C GLY A 271 -14.94 11.84 14.28
N PHE A 272 -14.97 12.85 13.42
CA PHE A 272 -14.82 14.25 13.84
C PHE A 272 -16.17 14.81 14.29
N GLU A 273 -16.17 15.49 15.42
CA GLU A 273 -17.38 16.12 15.98
C GLU A 273 -17.84 17.32 15.14
N TYR A 274 -16.87 18.07 14.59
CA TYR A 274 -17.14 19.25 13.74
C TYR A 274 -16.34 19.18 12.45
N ALA A 275 -16.97 19.58 11.33
CA ALA A 275 -16.31 19.63 10.04
C ALA A 275 -15.09 20.58 10.01
N SER A 276 -15.09 21.62 10.86
CA SER A 276 -13.94 22.53 11.02
C SER A 276 -12.70 21.83 11.57
N TYR A 277 -12.86 20.90 12.50
CA TYR A 277 -11.74 20.12 13.02
C TYR A 277 -11.17 19.17 11.96
N PHE A 278 -12.04 18.53 11.20
CA PHE A 278 -11.61 17.71 10.05
C PHE A 278 -10.88 18.54 8.99
N ASN A 279 -11.40 19.71 8.62
CA ASN A 279 -10.74 20.60 7.66
C ASN A 279 -9.31 20.97 8.09
N ASN A 280 -9.14 21.34 9.36
CA ASN A 280 -7.84 21.68 9.92
C ASN A 280 -6.90 20.47 9.96
N PHE A 281 -7.40 19.31 10.42
CA PHE A 281 -6.67 18.06 10.44
C PHE A 281 -6.21 17.66 9.04
N PHE A 282 -7.13 17.63 8.08
CA PHE A 282 -6.86 17.22 6.71
C PHE A 282 -5.86 18.17 6.03
N LYS A 283 -6.04 19.49 6.19
CA LYS A 283 -5.10 20.48 5.65
C LYS A 283 -3.71 20.36 6.27
N LYS A 284 -3.63 20.09 7.58
CA LYS A 284 -2.35 19.88 8.27
C LYS A 284 -1.57 18.69 7.70
N HIS A 285 -2.26 17.60 7.34
CA HIS A 285 -1.62 16.37 6.86
C HIS A 285 -1.41 16.32 5.36
N THR A 286 -2.21 17.06 4.56
CA THR A 286 -2.17 17.00 3.10
C THR A 286 -1.67 18.29 2.44
N GLY A 287 -1.63 19.40 3.17
CA GLY A 287 -1.37 20.74 2.64
C GLY A 287 -2.57 21.40 1.97
N TYR A 288 -3.67 20.67 1.73
CA TYR A 288 -4.85 21.15 1.00
C TYR A 288 -6.14 20.95 1.82
N THR A 289 -7.14 21.76 1.53
CA THR A 289 -8.48 21.54 2.10
C THR A 289 -9.20 20.36 1.41
N PRO A 290 -10.13 19.67 2.10
CA PRO A 290 -10.91 18.60 1.49
C PRO A 290 -11.62 19.01 0.20
N MET A 291 -12.23 20.20 0.18
CA MET A 291 -12.92 20.72 -1.00
C MET A 291 -11.97 20.97 -2.18
N LYS A 292 -10.74 21.45 -1.92
CA LYS A 292 -9.74 21.65 -2.97
C LYS A 292 -9.34 20.32 -3.61
N ILE A 293 -9.18 19.27 -2.81
CA ILE A 293 -8.88 17.92 -3.31
C ILE A 293 -10.05 17.39 -4.12
N ARG A 294 -11.29 17.47 -3.63
CA ARG A 294 -12.47 17.04 -4.37
C ARG A 294 -12.59 17.68 -5.74
N ASN A 295 -12.43 19.02 -5.80
CA ASN A 295 -12.53 19.76 -7.06
C ASN A 295 -11.37 19.47 -8.04
N SER A 296 -10.24 18.93 -7.57
CA SER A 296 -9.13 18.51 -8.43
C SER A 296 -9.33 17.10 -9.03
N ILE A 297 -10.21 16.31 -8.44
CA ILE A 297 -10.49 14.93 -8.86
C ILE A 297 -11.71 14.86 -9.81
N LEU A 298 -12.71 15.72 -9.59
CA LEU A 298 -13.88 15.84 -10.44
C LEU A 298 -13.65 17.01 -11.42
N PRO A 299 -13.28 16.76 -12.69
CA PRO A 299 -13.30 17.81 -13.69
C PRO A 299 -14.75 18.31 -13.86
N ALA A 300 -14.92 19.62 -13.97
CA ALA A 300 -16.19 20.30 -14.16
C ALA A 300 -16.88 19.88 -15.45
#